data_2181a152b42bd44c311320fdff5b9642
#
_entry.id   2181a152b42bd44c311320fdff5b9642
#
_cell.length_a   1.000
_cell.length_b   1.000
_cell.length_c   1.000
_cell.angle_alpha   90.00
_cell.angle_beta   90.00
_cell.angle_gamma   90.00
#
_symmetry.space_group_name_H-M   'P 1'
#
loop_
_entity.id
_entity.type
_entity.pdbx_description
1 polymer ?
#
loop_
_entity_poly.entity_id
_entity_poly.type
_entity_poly.pdbx_seq_one_letter_code
_entity_poly.pdbx_strand_id
1 'polypeptide(L)'
;MLPSRTRTEIVNIHASCVAAGKGGGLIPGKSGQGKSDLALRLIDRGAKLVADDRCDIWAERGRLWCRPPENLAGKLEVRGIGIVERPWTAPVPLALAVRLTDRY
;
A
#
# COMPACT_ATOMS: atom_id res chain seq x y z
N MET A 1 2.49 17.34 -26.55
CA MET A 1 2.13 16.68 -26.02
C MET A 1 2.83 16.04 -25.30
N LEU A 2 2.64 15.67 -24.48
CA LEU A 2 3.26 15.10 -23.73
C LEU A 2 3.09 13.78 -23.72
N PRO A 3 3.74 13.12 -24.22
CA PRO A 3 3.65 11.76 -24.25
C PRO A 3 3.87 11.23 -22.93
N SER A 4 4.31 12.03 -22.15
CA SER A 4 4.65 11.53 -20.90
C SER A 4 3.58 10.84 -20.25
N ARG A 5 2.40 11.12 -20.62
CA ARG A 5 1.43 10.56 -19.91
C ARG A 5 1.41 9.17 -20.15
N THR A 6 1.81 8.68 -21.13
CA THR A 6 1.70 7.30 -21.35
C THR A 6 2.89 6.60 -20.84
N ARG A 7 3.88 7.34 -20.40
CA ARG A 7 4.96 6.70 -19.92
C ARG A 7 5.17 6.95 -18.54
N THR A 8 4.25 7.01 -17.72
CA THR A 8 4.44 7.18 -16.30
C THR A 8 5.29 6.06 -15.77
N GLU A 9 6.35 6.44 -15.11
CA GLU A 9 7.23 5.49 -14.53
C GLU A 9 6.67 4.91 -13.24
N ILE A 10 6.71 3.63 -13.09
CA ILE A 10 6.21 2.96 -11.89
C ILE A 10 7.38 2.60 -11.00
N VAL A 11 7.28 2.98 -9.74
CA VAL A 11 8.32 2.71 -8.76
C VAL A 11 7.78 1.69 -7.76
N ASN A 12 8.56 0.65 -7.51
CA ASN A 12 8.17 -0.35 -6.53
C ASN A 12 8.92 -0.07 -5.23
N ILE A 13 8.20 0.07 -4.15
CA ILE A 13 8.82 0.39 -2.86
C ILE A 13 8.36 -0.58 -1.78
N HIS A 14 9.17 -0.65 -0.72
CA HIS A 14 8.79 -1.41 0.45
C HIS A 14 7.78 -0.59 1.25
N ALA A 15 6.53 -0.98 1.19
CA ALA A 15 5.46 -0.28 1.89
C ALA A 15 4.22 -1.13 1.89
N SER A 16 3.37 -0.89 2.87
CA SER A 16 2.02 -1.44 2.86
C SER A 16 1.06 -0.29 2.61
N CYS A 17 -0.12 -0.57 2.13
CA CYS A 17 -1.12 0.46 1.85
C CYS A 17 -2.50 -0.05 2.16
N VAL A 18 -3.29 0.79 2.82
CA VAL A 18 -4.69 0.50 3.08
C VAL A 18 -5.50 1.69 2.63
N ALA A 19 -6.74 1.46 2.24
CA ALA A 19 -7.61 2.51 1.77
C ALA A 19 -8.73 2.75 2.74
N ALA A 20 -9.02 4.01 2.98
CA ALA A 20 -10.13 4.39 3.82
C ALA A 20 -10.69 5.71 3.28
N GLY A 21 -12.00 5.80 3.17
CA GLY A 21 -12.60 7.01 2.68
C GLY A 21 -12.13 7.33 1.28
N LYS A 22 -11.44 8.44 1.13
CA LYS A 22 -11.09 8.95 -0.17
C LYS A 22 -9.76 8.54 -0.73
N GLY A 23 -9.00 7.78 -0.02
CA GLY A 23 -7.71 7.45 -0.58
C GLY A 23 -6.94 6.47 0.24
N GLY A 24 -5.72 6.23 -0.17
CA GLY A 24 -4.87 5.26 0.48
C GLY A 24 -3.91 5.88 1.45
N GLY A 25 -3.62 5.15 2.51
CA GLY A 25 -2.59 5.50 3.46
C GLY A 25 -1.41 4.59 3.22
N LEU A 26 -0.26 5.18 2.94
CA LEU A 26 0.95 4.44 2.67
C LEU A 26 1.77 4.29 3.93
N ILE A 27 2.23 3.09 4.21
CA ILE A 27 3.03 2.78 5.38
C ILE A 27 4.36 2.25 4.88
N PRO A 28 5.35 3.13 4.66
CA PRO A 28 6.63 2.68 4.14
C PRO A 28 7.47 2.03 5.22
N GLY A 29 8.38 1.20 4.82
CA GLY A 29 9.31 0.57 5.74
C GLY A 29 9.65 -0.82 5.28
N LYS A 30 10.74 -1.33 5.80
CA LYS A 30 11.19 -2.66 5.45
C LYS A 30 10.35 -3.71 6.17
N SER A 31 10.43 -4.93 5.68
CA SER A 31 9.76 -6.04 6.34
C SER A 31 10.23 -6.13 7.79
N GLY A 32 9.33 -6.52 8.65
CA GLY A 32 9.69 -6.67 10.06
C GLY A 32 9.56 -5.42 10.90
N GLN A 33 9.13 -4.32 10.31
CA GLN A 33 8.98 -3.08 11.04
C GLN A 33 7.55 -2.80 11.50
N GLY A 34 6.67 -3.74 11.38
CA GLY A 34 5.32 -3.55 11.88
C GLY A 34 4.31 -3.02 10.87
N LYS A 35 4.69 -2.92 9.60
CA LYS A 35 3.77 -2.41 8.57
C LYS A 35 2.51 -3.27 8.46
N SER A 36 2.71 -4.56 8.39
CA SER A 36 1.57 -5.48 8.22
C SER A 36 0.69 -5.50 9.46
N ASP A 37 1.28 -5.38 10.63
CA ASP A 37 0.50 -5.32 11.86
C ASP A 37 -0.37 -4.07 11.89
N LEU A 38 0.18 -2.93 11.50
CA LEU A 38 -0.60 -1.71 11.46
C LEU A 38 -1.67 -1.80 10.39
N ALA A 39 -1.33 -2.34 9.23
CA ALA A 39 -2.31 -2.51 8.16
C ALA A 39 -3.46 -3.37 8.63
N LEU A 40 -3.17 -4.47 9.31
CA LEU A 40 -4.21 -5.37 9.77
C LEU A 40 -5.12 -4.67 10.78
N ARG A 41 -4.55 -3.87 11.68
CA ARG A 41 -5.38 -3.15 12.64
C ARG A 41 -6.29 -2.15 11.95
N LEU A 42 -5.81 -1.50 10.90
CA LEU A 42 -6.65 -0.56 10.17
C LEU A 42 -7.74 -1.28 9.40
N ILE A 43 -7.42 -2.44 8.84
CA ILE A 43 -8.41 -3.24 8.15
C ILE A 43 -9.49 -3.70 9.12
N ASP A 44 -9.11 -4.08 10.33
CA ASP A 44 -10.08 -4.48 11.34
C ASP A 44 -11.00 -3.32 11.71
N ARG A 45 -10.58 -2.09 11.45
CA ARG A 45 -11.41 -0.93 11.73
C ARG A 45 -12.13 -0.40 10.50
N GLY A 46 -12.13 -1.17 9.44
CA GLY A 46 -12.91 -0.82 8.26
C GLY A 46 -12.15 -0.40 7.03
N ALA A 47 -10.83 -0.29 7.13
CA ALA A 47 -10.06 0.04 5.94
C ALA A 47 -9.96 -1.18 5.04
N LYS A 48 -9.64 -0.97 3.79
CA LYS A 48 -9.48 -2.06 2.85
C LYS A 48 -8.02 -2.24 2.49
N LEU A 49 -7.61 -3.47 2.30
CA LEU A 49 -6.24 -3.74 1.89
C LEU A 49 -6.01 -3.24 0.48
N VAL A 50 -4.91 -2.57 0.25
CA VAL A 50 -4.47 -2.23 -1.10
C VAL A 50 -3.25 -3.08 -1.43
N ALA A 51 -2.23 -3.03 -0.59
CA ALA A 51 -1.01 -3.79 -0.84
C ALA A 51 -0.28 -4.03 0.47
N ASP A 52 0.45 -5.12 0.56
CA ASP A 52 1.24 -5.41 1.76
C ASP A 52 2.69 -5.63 1.35
N ASP A 53 3.59 -5.00 2.07
CA ASP A 53 5.04 -5.13 1.93
C ASP A 53 5.64 -4.52 0.67
N ARG A 54 4.95 -4.53 -0.44
CA ARG A 54 5.42 -3.92 -1.68
C ARG A 54 4.29 -3.18 -2.34
N CYS A 55 4.59 -1.98 -2.81
CA CYS A 55 3.63 -1.15 -3.51
C CYS A 55 4.22 -0.66 -4.80
N ASP A 56 3.44 -0.71 -5.86
CA ASP A 56 3.77 -0.06 -7.12
C ASP A 56 3.14 1.32 -7.09
N ILE A 57 3.92 2.35 -7.28
CA ILE A 57 3.46 3.71 -7.16
C ILE A 57 3.82 4.48 -8.43
N TRP A 58 2.89 5.28 -8.90
CA TRP A 58 3.14 6.12 -10.08
C TRP A 58 2.36 7.42 -9.95
N ALA A 59 2.75 8.41 -10.73
CA ALA A 59 2.07 9.69 -10.75
C ALA A 59 1.23 9.78 -12.00
N GLU A 60 0.00 10.22 -11.84
CA GLU A 60 -0.90 10.37 -12.96
C GLU A 60 -1.95 11.40 -12.61
N ARG A 61 -2.20 12.33 -13.49
CA ARG A 61 -3.22 13.35 -13.29
C ARG A 61 -3.03 14.13 -12.00
N GLY A 62 -1.79 14.44 -11.69
CA GLY A 62 -1.49 15.27 -10.54
C GLY A 62 -1.57 14.56 -9.20
N ARG A 63 -1.71 13.24 -9.18
CA ARG A 63 -1.82 12.49 -7.95
C ARG A 63 -0.89 11.29 -8.00
N LEU A 64 -0.56 10.78 -6.83
CA LEU A 64 0.16 9.53 -6.73
C LEU A 64 -0.83 8.41 -6.54
N TRP A 65 -0.61 7.32 -7.23
CA TRP A 65 -1.48 6.15 -7.18
C TRP A 65 -0.70 4.96 -6.68
N CYS A 66 -1.40 4.02 -6.10
CA CYS A 66 -0.80 2.84 -5.53
C CYS A 66 -1.60 1.59 -5.88
N ARG A 67 -0.88 0.53 -6.17
CA ARG A 67 -1.50 -0.79 -6.36
C ARG A 67 -0.51 -1.84 -5.90
N PRO A 68 -0.95 -3.06 -5.62
CA PRO A 68 -0.01 -4.13 -5.29
C PRO A 68 0.67 -4.62 -6.55
N PRO A 69 1.88 -5.16 -6.43
CA PRO A 69 2.45 -5.93 -7.53
C PRO A 69 1.51 -7.09 -7.86
N GLU A 70 1.46 -7.46 -9.11
CA GLU A 70 0.46 -8.41 -9.56
C GLU A 70 0.45 -9.70 -8.77
N ASN A 71 1.60 -10.25 -8.49
CA ASN A 71 1.67 -11.53 -7.80
C ASN A 71 1.47 -11.42 -6.29
N LEU A 72 1.31 -10.23 -5.76
CA LEU A 72 1.10 -10.05 -4.33
C LEU A 72 -0.28 -9.51 -3.99
N ALA A 73 -1.13 -9.33 -4.98
CA ALA A 73 -2.45 -8.76 -4.74
C ALA A 73 -3.26 -9.61 -3.78
N GLY A 74 -3.87 -8.99 -2.80
CA GLY A 74 -4.74 -9.67 -1.84
C GLY A 74 -4.02 -10.42 -0.75
N LYS A 75 -2.70 -10.38 -0.70
CA LYS A 75 -1.94 -11.14 0.27
C LYS A 75 -1.46 -10.26 1.41
N LEU A 76 -1.62 -10.72 2.62
CA LEU A 76 -1.25 -9.98 3.82
C LEU A 76 -0.51 -10.93 4.75
N GLU A 77 0.65 -10.51 5.22
CA GLU A 77 1.40 -11.32 6.15
C GLU A 77 0.89 -11.11 7.57
N VAL A 78 0.51 -12.19 8.24
CA VAL A 78 0.06 -12.11 9.62
C VAL A 78 1.07 -12.86 10.46
N ARG A 79 1.69 -12.15 11.38
CA ARG A 79 2.74 -12.71 12.20
C ARG A 79 2.24 -13.94 12.95
N GLY A 80 2.99 -15.02 12.88
CA GLY A 80 2.64 -16.26 13.55
C GLY A 80 1.71 -17.15 12.75
N ILE A 81 1.13 -16.64 11.67
CA ILE A 81 0.20 -17.42 10.88
C ILE A 81 0.75 -17.61 9.46
N GLY A 82 1.35 -16.58 8.91
CA GLY A 82 1.87 -16.64 7.55
C GLY A 82 1.08 -15.69 6.64
N ILE A 83 1.06 -16.01 5.36
CA ILE A 83 0.41 -15.17 4.39
C ILE A 83 -1.05 -15.59 4.26
N VAL A 84 -1.95 -14.65 4.42
CA VAL A 84 -3.37 -14.91 4.28
C VAL A 84 -3.91 -14.06 3.15
N GLU A 85 -5.01 -14.47 2.57
CA GLU A 85 -5.64 -13.72 1.51
C GLU A 85 -6.79 -12.91 2.08
N ARG A 86 -6.92 -11.68 1.61
CA ARG A 86 -7.96 -10.78 2.06
C ARG A 86 -8.55 -10.04 0.88
N PRO A 87 -9.78 -9.59 0.97
CA PRO A 87 -10.33 -8.72 -0.05
C PRO A 87 -9.48 -7.47 -0.18
N TRP A 88 -9.27 -7.02 -1.38
CA TRP A 88 -8.40 -5.90 -1.64
C TRP A 88 -8.99 -4.99 -2.71
N THR A 89 -8.48 -3.78 -2.77
CA THR A 89 -8.92 -2.81 -3.76
C THR A 89 -7.69 -2.08 -4.32
N ALA A 90 -7.71 -1.76 -5.60
CA ALA A 90 -6.65 -1.01 -6.26
C ALA A 90 -7.11 -0.67 -7.67
N PRO A 91 -6.55 0.37 -8.28
CA PRO A 91 -5.59 1.27 -7.68
C PRO A 91 -6.28 2.31 -6.84
N VAL A 92 -5.55 2.93 -5.94
CA VAL A 92 -6.11 4.00 -5.12
C VAL A 92 -5.19 5.21 -5.16
N PRO A 93 -5.76 6.42 -5.09
CA PRO A 93 -4.91 7.61 -4.96
C PRO A 93 -4.38 7.67 -3.54
N LEU A 94 -3.15 8.08 -3.39
CA LEU A 94 -2.56 8.17 -2.07
C LEU A 94 -2.95 9.50 -1.42
N ALA A 95 -3.40 9.41 -0.18
CA ALA A 95 -3.83 10.58 0.56
C ALA A 95 -2.81 10.97 1.63
N LEU A 96 -2.12 9.99 2.18
CA LEU A 96 -1.12 10.30 3.19
C LEU A 96 -0.13 9.15 3.31
N ALA A 97 0.98 9.41 3.97
CA ALA A 97 1.96 8.39 4.27
C ALA A 97 2.27 8.45 5.75
N VAL A 98 2.44 7.29 6.35
CA VAL A 98 2.73 7.19 7.77
C VAL A 98 4.03 6.45 7.93
N ARG A 99 4.98 7.04 8.64
CA ARG A 99 6.23 6.37 8.86
C ARG A 99 6.24 5.75 10.25
N LEU A 100 6.59 4.49 10.31
CA LEU A 100 6.72 3.83 11.60
C LEU A 100 8.12 4.09 12.14
N THR A 101 8.19 4.29 13.45
CA THR A 101 9.47 4.52 14.08
C THR A 101 9.48 3.75 15.37
N ASP A 102 10.64 3.32 15.79
CA ASP A 102 10.76 2.56 17.02
C ASP A 102 11.12 3.45 18.19
N ARG A 103 10.92 4.74 18.07
CA ARG A 103 11.14 5.56 19.21
C ARG A 103 10.09 6.61 19.25
N TYR A 104 9.67 6.99 20.31
CA TYR A 104 8.73 8.05 20.52
C TYR A 104 8.72 8.45 21.92
#